data_66eb969af2ea4ded23569766ba181e5f
#
_entry.id   66eb969af2ea4ded23569766ba181e5f
#
_cell.length_a   1.000
_cell.length_b   1.000
_cell.length_c   1.000
_cell.angle_alpha   90.00
_cell.angle_beta   90.00
_cell.angle_gamma   90.00
#
_symmetry.space_group_name_H-M   'P 1'
#
loop_
_entity.id
_entity.type
_entity.pdbx_description
1 polymer ?
#
loop_
_entity_poly.entity_id
_entity_poly.type
_entity_poly.pdbx_seq_one_letter_code
_entity_poly.pdbx_strand_id
1 'polypeptide(L)'
;SFQAYDFGPTMRFGAALYHEDEARAALREYAAIYPSLPNNVGWHVAMKRAMPALPFVPEELVGTPLVMLFCMWLDDPESQEGIEMVERLLAVGEPAATGSAVIPFGLGMQRFLDAEFPDGLRNYTKEAHLKELSEGAIDALVDFWAEGLGAGTSIEGELASDGLGGVARDVAEIESAFANRDTLWWINCA
;
A
#
# COMPACT_ATOMS: atom_id res chain seq x y z
N SER A 1 18.25 -18.16 8.99
CA SER A 1 17.67 -18.51 7.68
C SER A 1 16.16 -18.49 7.79
N PHE A 2 15.49 -18.13 6.72
CA PHE A 2 14.03 -18.16 6.59
C PHE A 2 13.69 -18.76 5.23
N GLN A 3 12.48 -19.31 5.13
CA GLN A 3 11.96 -19.82 3.88
C GLN A 3 11.18 -18.71 3.18
N ALA A 4 11.55 -18.42 1.93
CA ALA A 4 10.80 -17.48 1.12
C ALA A 4 9.45 -18.11 0.68
N TYR A 5 8.46 -17.26 0.47
CA TYR A 5 7.21 -17.67 -0.16
C TYR A 5 7.48 -18.06 -1.62
N ASP A 6 6.93 -19.20 -2.03
CA ASP A 6 7.10 -19.71 -3.39
C ASP A 6 5.92 -19.25 -4.25
N PHE A 7 6.18 -18.34 -5.17
CA PHE A 7 5.21 -17.88 -6.15
C PHE A 7 5.86 -17.68 -7.52
N GLY A 8 5.05 -17.57 -8.56
CA GLY A 8 5.52 -17.48 -9.95
C GLY A 8 6.33 -16.19 -10.26
N PRO A 9 6.89 -16.09 -11.47
CA PRO A 9 7.67 -14.92 -11.88
C PRO A 9 6.83 -13.67 -12.12
N THR A 10 5.52 -13.81 -12.15
CA THR A 10 4.55 -12.73 -12.40
C THR A 10 3.50 -12.69 -11.29
N MET A 11 2.91 -11.52 -11.08
CA MET A 11 1.81 -11.31 -10.16
C MET A 11 0.74 -10.44 -10.82
N ARG A 12 -0.50 -10.52 -10.35
CA ARG A 12 -1.52 -9.54 -10.68
C ARG A 12 -1.40 -8.37 -9.72
N PHE A 13 -1.15 -7.20 -10.28
CA PHE A 13 -1.03 -5.96 -9.55
C PHE A 13 -2.24 -5.07 -9.85
N GLY A 14 -2.78 -4.41 -8.83
CA GLY A 14 -3.87 -3.46 -8.95
C GLY A 14 -3.59 -2.18 -8.17
N ALA A 15 -4.15 -1.08 -8.62
CA ALA A 15 -4.12 0.19 -7.92
C ALA A 15 -5.46 0.92 -8.01
N ALA A 16 -5.84 1.57 -6.91
CA ALA A 16 -6.96 2.50 -6.83
C ALA A 16 -6.47 3.83 -6.25
N LEU A 17 -6.88 4.93 -6.87
CA LEU A 17 -6.43 6.28 -6.56
C LEU A 17 -7.62 7.09 -6.02
N TYR A 18 -7.42 7.77 -4.89
CA TYR A 18 -8.49 8.53 -4.21
C TYR A 18 -8.04 9.98 -3.99
N HIS A 19 -8.94 10.91 -4.21
CA HIS A 19 -8.76 12.29 -3.75
C HIS A 19 -8.82 12.38 -2.22
N GLU A 20 -8.35 13.48 -1.67
CA GLU A 20 -8.27 13.70 -0.22
C GLU A 20 -9.63 13.56 0.48
N ASP A 21 -10.68 14.04 -0.12
CA ASP A 21 -12.06 14.01 0.40
C ASP A 21 -12.59 12.57 0.54
N GLU A 22 -12.17 11.65 -0.33
CA GLU A 22 -12.54 10.23 -0.29
C GLU A 22 -11.56 9.37 0.55
N ALA A 23 -10.38 9.90 0.87
CA ALA A 23 -9.30 9.16 1.52
C ALA A 23 -9.73 8.48 2.82
N ARG A 24 -10.46 9.21 3.68
CA ARG A 24 -10.92 8.68 4.98
C ARG A 24 -11.90 7.53 4.82
N ALA A 25 -12.85 7.66 3.89
CA ALA A 25 -13.83 6.61 3.61
C ALA A 25 -13.15 5.35 3.08
N ALA A 26 -12.26 5.50 2.10
CA ALA A 26 -11.50 4.40 1.54
C ALA A 26 -10.64 3.69 2.58
N LEU A 27 -9.90 4.42 3.41
CA LEU A 27 -9.08 3.83 4.48
C LEU A 27 -9.89 3.07 5.51
N ARG A 28 -11.08 3.55 5.89
CA ARG A 28 -11.99 2.83 6.80
C ARG A 28 -12.43 1.49 6.21
N GLU A 29 -12.85 1.50 4.97
CA GLU A 29 -13.29 0.28 4.29
C GLU A 29 -12.13 -0.72 4.16
N TYR A 30 -10.93 -0.27 3.77
CA TYR A 30 -9.73 -1.09 3.74
C TYR A 30 -9.34 -1.65 5.10
N ALA A 31 -9.40 -0.83 6.16
CA ALA A 31 -9.13 -1.27 7.51
C ALA A 31 -10.08 -2.40 7.96
N ALA A 32 -11.34 -2.35 7.52
CA ALA A 32 -12.32 -3.40 7.81
C ALA A 32 -12.09 -4.69 7.01
N ILE A 33 -11.63 -4.58 5.75
CA ILE A 33 -11.40 -5.71 4.86
C ILE A 33 -10.09 -6.43 5.18
N TYR A 34 -9.04 -5.69 5.48
CA TYR A 34 -7.67 -6.20 5.60
C TYR A 34 -7.50 -7.43 6.49
N PRO A 35 -8.08 -7.50 7.71
CA PRO A 35 -7.90 -8.66 8.58
C PRO A 35 -8.43 -9.98 8.00
N SER A 36 -9.28 -9.90 6.97
CA SER A 36 -9.89 -11.06 6.31
C SER A 36 -9.20 -11.47 5.02
N LEU A 37 -8.17 -10.75 4.58
CA LEU A 37 -7.46 -11.06 3.34
C LEU A 37 -6.64 -12.34 3.51
N PRO A 38 -6.57 -13.19 2.46
CA PRO A 38 -5.73 -14.37 2.47
C PRO A 38 -4.24 -14.01 2.38
N ASN A 39 -3.37 -14.93 2.78
CA ASN A 39 -1.92 -14.72 2.87
C ASN A 39 -1.21 -14.47 1.53
N ASN A 40 -1.85 -14.79 0.42
CA ASN A 40 -1.34 -14.54 -0.94
C ASN A 40 -1.77 -13.19 -1.52
N VAL A 41 -2.41 -12.34 -0.71
CA VAL A 41 -2.70 -10.94 -1.04
C VAL A 41 -1.71 -10.03 -0.32
N GLY A 42 -0.87 -9.35 -1.09
CA GLY A 42 -0.10 -8.21 -0.62
C GLY A 42 -0.88 -6.92 -0.85
N TRP A 43 -0.66 -5.92 0.00
CA TRP A 43 -1.24 -4.61 -0.21
C TRP A 43 -0.39 -3.52 0.44
N HIS A 44 -0.55 -2.30 -0.08
CA HIS A 44 0.22 -1.15 0.36
C HIS A 44 -0.62 0.11 0.16
N VAL A 45 -0.52 1.06 1.08
CA VAL A 45 -1.15 2.38 0.99
C VAL A 45 -0.07 3.43 0.93
N ALA A 46 -0.09 4.28 -0.08
CA ALA A 46 0.76 5.45 -0.17
C ALA A 46 -0.09 6.73 -0.24
N MET A 47 0.33 7.76 0.48
CA MET A 47 -0.29 9.08 0.48
C MET A 47 0.74 10.07 -0.04
N LYS A 48 0.67 10.43 -1.31
CA LYS A 48 1.66 11.28 -1.97
C LYS A 48 1.14 11.90 -3.27
N ARG A 49 1.99 12.68 -3.93
CA ARG A 49 1.68 13.15 -5.28
C ARG A 49 1.81 12.03 -6.29
N ALA A 50 0.79 11.89 -7.14
CA ALA A 50 0.78 10.87 -8.19
C ALA A 50 1.95 11.07 -9.17
N MET A 51 2.68 9.99 -9.43
CA MET A 51 3.83 10.01 -10.33
C MET A 51 3.48 9.52 -11.73
N PRO A 52 4.16 10.04 -12.78
CA PRO A 52 3.89 9.63 -14.15
C PRO A 52 4.38 8.20 -14.49
N ALA A 53 5.14 7.58 -13.59
CA ALA A 53 5.72 6.25 -13.82
C ALA A 53 4.72 5.08 -13.75
N LEU A 54 3.51 5.32 -13.25
CA LEU A 54 2.49 4.29 -13.13
C LEU A 54 1.55 4.33 -14.35
N PRO A 55 1.47 3.27 -15.16
CA PRO A 55 0.74 3.29 -16.44
C PRO A 55 -0.78 3.48 -16.32
N PHE A 56 -1.34 3.33 -15.12
CA PHE A 56 -2.75 3.51 -14.81
C PHE A 56 -3.06 4.85 -14.14
N VAL A 57 -2.07 5.75 -13.98
CA VAL A 57 -2.31 7.11 -13.51
C VAL A 57 -2.70 7.98 -14.71
N PRO A 58 -3.93 8.48 -14.79
CA PRO A 58 -4.32 9.43 -15.81
C PRO A 58 -3.44 10.68 -15.79
N GLU A 59 -3.16 11.25 -16.97
CA GLU A 59 -2.27 12.42 -17.10
C GLU A 59 -2.75 13.61 -16.26
N GLU A 60 -4.05 13.81 -16.15
CA GLU A 60 -4.69 14.87 -15.37
C GLU A 60 -4.50 14.71 -13.85
N LEU A 61 -4.20 13.50 -13.38
CA LEU A 61 -3.93 13.23 -11.96
C LEU A 61 -2.45 13.32 -11.59
N VAL A 62 -1.54 13.34 -12.57
CA VAL A 62 -0.11 13.43 -12.31
C VAL A 62 0.22 14.70 -11.53
N GLY A 63 0.96 14.56 -10.43
CA GLY A 63 1.34 15.66 -9.55
C GLY A 63 0.26 16.09 -8.55
N THR A 64 -0.96 15.53 -8.63
CA THR A 64 -1.99 15.80 -7.62
C THR A 64 -1.75 14.97 -6.36
N PRO A 65 -2.07 15.50 -5.16
CA PRO A 65 -2.08 14.71 -3.93
C PRO A 65 -3.18 13.64 -3.99
N LEU A 66 -2.78 12.37 -3.82
CA LEU A 66 -3.71 11.23 -3.85
C LEU A 66 -3.36 10.23 -2.75
N VAL A 67 -4.36 9.54 -2.25
CA VAL A 67 -4.18 8.25 -1.57
C VAL A 67 -4.20 7.17 -2.63
N MET A 68 -3.16 6.35 -2.64
CA MET A 68 -3.00 5.25 -3.57
C MET A 68 -3.03 3.94 -2.79
N LEU A 69 -3.96 3.08 -3.16
CA LEU A 69 -4.09 1.74 -2.62
C LEU A 69 -3.60 0.76 -3.67
N PHE A 70 -2.56 0.00 -3.32
CA PHE A 70 -2.00 -1.03 -4.16
C PHE A 70 -2.36 -2.39 -3.61
N CYS A 71 -2.70 -3.33 -4.48
CA CYS A 71 -2.92 -4.72 -4.12
C CYS A 71 -2.18 -5.66 -5.08
N MET A 72 -1.76 -6.79 -4.56
CA MET A 72 -1.00 -7.80 -5.29
C MET A 72 -1.59 -9.17 -5.00
N TRP A 73 -1.90 -9.92 -6.06
CA TRP A 73 -2.22 -11.34 -5.97
C TRP A 73 -0.98 -12.14 -6.34
N LEU A 74 -0.48 -12.94 -5.40
CA LEU A 74 0.83 -13.61 -5.49
C LEU A 74 0.78 -15.05 -5.99
N ASP A 75 -0.41 -15.62 -6.20
CA ASP A 75 -0.56 -16.93 -6.84
C ASP A 75 -0.73 -16.79 -8.36
N ASP A 76 -1.39 -17.74 -9.03
CA ASP A 76 -1.64 -17.66 -10.47
C ASP A 76 -2.34 -16.34 -10.84
N PRO A 77 -1.64 -15.42 -11.53
CA PRO A 77 -2.17 -14.09 -11.82
C PRO A 77 -3.33 -14.09 -12.82
N GLU A 78 -3.55 -15.20 -13.53
CA GLU A 78 -4.66 -15.38 -14.48
C GLU A 78 -5.81 -16.19 -13.88
N SER A 79 -5.70 -16.62 -12.62
CA SER A 79 -6.79 -17.31 -11.94
C SER A 79 -8.01 -16.42 -11.77
N GLN A 80 -9.21 -17.01 -11.90
CA GLN A 80 -10.46 -16.30 -11.68
C GLN A 80 -10.51 -15.70 -10.26
N GLU A 81 -10.03 -16.45 -9.26
CA GLU A 81 -9.96 -15.99 -7.86
C GLU A 81 -9.10 -14.74 -7.71
N GLY A 82 -7.93 -14.70 -8.35
CA GLY A 82 -7.03 -13.54 -8.30
C GLY A 82 -7.61 -12.32 -9.00
N ILE A 83 -8.28 -12.52 -10.14
CA ILE A 83 -8.98 -11.45 -10.85
C ILE A 83 -10.07 -10.85 -9.98
N GLU A 84 -10.97 -11.68 -9.44
CA GLU A 84 -12.08 -11.25 -8.58
C GLU A 84 -11.60 -10.58 -7.29
N MET A 85 -10.52 -11.09 -6.69
CA MET A 85 -9.94 -10.48 -5.49
C MET A 85 -9.42 -9.07 -5.77
N VAL A 86 -8.64 -8.89 -6.82
CA VAL A 86 -8.12 -7.58 -7.20
C VAL A 86 -9.25 -6.63 -7.56
N GLU A 87 -10.23 -7.06 -8.39
CA GLU A 87 -11.38 -6.25 -8.75
C GLU A 87 -12.19 -5.81 -7.52
N ARG A 88 -12.40 -6.71 -6.56
CA ARG A 88 -13.06 -6.40 -5.29
C ARG A 88 -12.34 -5.31 -4.50
N LEU A 89 -11.00 -5.40 -4.42
CA LEU A 89 -10.21 -4.42 -3.70
C LEU A 89 -10.18 -3.06 -4.42
N LEU A 90 -10.16 -3.05 -5.75
CA LEU A 90 -10.22 -1.83 -6.55
C LEU A 90 -11.59 -1.14 -6.54
N ALA A 91 -12.63 -1.85 -6.15
CA ALA A 91 -14.00 -1.33 -6.07
C ALA A 91 -14.35 -0.72 -4.69
N VAL A 92 -13.39 -0.62 -3.78
CA VAL A 92 -13.60 -0.01 -2.46
C VAL A 92 -13.79 1.50 -2.60
N GLY A 93 -14.82 2.05 -1.99
CA GLY A 93 -15.14 3.49 -2.05
C GLY A 93 -15.42 4.01 -3.45
N GLU A 94 -15.07 5.27 -3.71
CA GLU A 94 -15.22 5.94 -5.01
C GLU A 94 -13.86 6.39 -5.55
N PRO A 95 -13.05 5.49 -6.13
CA PRO A 95 -11.74 5.85 -6.65
C PRO A 95 -11.83 6.79 -7.87
N ALA A 96 -10.95 7.80 -7.93
CA ALA A 96 -10.79 8.69 -9.08
C ALA A 96 -10.26 7.94 -10.31
N ALA A 97 -9.45 6.92 -10.09
CA ALA A 97 -8.97 6.03 -11.13
C ALA A 97 -8.59 4.66 -10.55
N THR A 98 -8.72 3.62 -11.37
CA THR A 98 -8.28 2.26 -11.06
C THR A 98 -7.57 1.63 -12.23
N GLY A 99 -6.71 0.66 -11.95
CA GLY A 99 -6.08 -0.15 -12.98
C GLY A 99 -5.52 -1.44 -12.43
N SER A 100 -5.47 -2.47 -13.26
CA SER A 100 -4.81 -3.71 -12.93
C SER A 100 -4.08 -4.31 -14.13
N ALA A 101 -3.00 -5.02 -13.87
CA ALA A 101 -2.22 -5.71 -14.88
C ALA A 101 -1.47 -6.89 -14.29
N VAL A 102 -1.16 -7.87 -15.14
CA VAL A 102 -0.16 -8.88 -14.80
C VAL A 102 1.22 -8.30 -15.09
N ILE A 103 2.07 -8.26 -14.07
CA ILE A 103 3.43 -7.71 -14.18
C ILE A 103 4.48 -8.73 -13.72
N PRO A 104 5.72 -8.66 -14.26
CA PRO A 104 6.83 -9.40 -13.70
C PRO A 104 7.12 -8.93 -12.27
N PHE A 105 7.17 -9.85 -11.31
CA PHE A 105 7.39 -9.47 -9.91
C PHE A 105 8.70 -8.71 -9.73
N GLY A 106 9.84 -9.30 -10.11
CA GLY A 106 11.15 -8.69 -9.87
C GLY A 106 11.33 -7.36 -10.59
N LEU A 107 11.21 -7.34 -11.92
CA LEU A 107 11.42 -6.12 -12.72
C LEU A 107 10.30 -5.09 -12.53
N GLY A 108 9.07 -5.53 -12.32
CA GLY A 108 7.94 -4.63 -12.09
C GLY A 108 8.08 -3.89 -10.77
N MET A 109 8.34 -4.63 -9.68
CA MET A 109 8.56 -4.04 -8.36
C MET A 109 9.82 -3.20 -8.29
N GLN A 110 10.91 -3.62 -8.93
CA GLN A 110 12.13 -2.81 -8.97
C GLN A 110 11.88 -1.45 -9.64
N ARG A 111 11.22 -1.42 -10.79
CA ARG A 111 10.90 -0.15 -11.47
C ARG A 111 9.98 0.75 -10.64
N PHE A 112 9.04 0.14 -9.93
CA PHE A 112 8.17 0.86 -9.02
C PHE A 112 8.99 1.49 -7.89
N LEU A 113 9.83 0.70 -7.20
CA LEU A 113 10.65 1.17 -6.08
C LEU A 113 11.73 2.17 -6.51
N ASP A 114 12.38 1.99 -7.66
CA ASP A 114 13.37 2.94 -8.18
C ASP A 114 12.73 4.30 -8.50
N ALA A 115 11.46 4.31 -8.92
CA ALA A 115 10.72 5.54 -9.14
C ALA A 115 10.28 6.21 -7.82
N GLU A 116 9.96 5.40 -6.80
CA GLU A 116 9.57 5.88 -5.47
C GLU A 116 10.76 6.45 -4.69
N PHE A 117 11.90 5.78 -4.75
CA PHE A 117 13.10 6.09 -3.96
C PHE A 117 14.30 6.34 -4.87
N PRO A 118 14.29 7.43 -5.66
CA PRO A 118 15.39 7.73 -6.57
C PRO A 118 16.69 8.01 -5.80
N ASP A 119 17.81 7.60 -6.40
CA ASP A 119 19.13 7.82 -5.83
C ASP A 119 19.43 9.29 -5.56
N GLY A 120 20.13 9.57 -4.46
CA GLY A 120 20.60 10.92 -4.11
C GLY A 120 19.67 11.71 -3.21
N LEU A 121 18.50 11.19 -2.86
CA LEU A 121 17.64 11.79 -1.85
C LEU A 121 18.13 11.46 -0.43
N ARG A 122 17.92 12.40 0.50
CA ARG A 122 18.13 12.18 1.93
C ARG A 122 16.77 11.87 2.55
N ASN A 123 16.56 10.62 2.90
CA ASN A 123 15.34 10.19 3.55
C ASN A 123 15.51 10.21 5.07
N TYR A 124 14.51 10.72 5.75
CA TYR A 124 14.38 10.62 7.20
C TYR A 124 13.03 9.96 7.51
N THR A 125 13.10 8.74 7.98
CA THR A 125 11.92 7.90 8.16
C THR A 125 11.58 7.76 9.64
N LYS A 126 10.31 7.83 9.97
CA LYS A 126 9.74 7.42 11.26
C LYS A 126 8.66 6.39 11.06
N GLU A 127 8.62 5.44 11.98
CA GLU A 127 7.71 4.30 11.92
C GLU A 127 6.79 4.24 13.13
N ALA A 128 5.59 3.73 12.91
CA ALA A 128 4.65 3.35 13.96
C ALA A 128 4.03 1.99 13.64
N HIS A 129 3.88 1.17 14.66
CA HIS A 129 3.26 -0.15 14.57
C HIS A 129 1.91 -0.12 15.29
N LEU A 130 0.83 -0.38 14.57
CA LEU A 130 -0.53 -0.34 15.10
C LEU A 130 -1.18 -1.73 14.99
N LYS A 131 -1.92 -2.12 16.03
CA LYS A 131 -2.72 -3.36 16.05
C LYS A 131 -4.04 -3.19 15.29
N GLU A 132 -4.51 -1.96 15.20
CA GLU A 132 -5.70 -1.57 14.47
C GLU A 132 -5.51 -0.17 13.86
N LEU A 133 -6.13 0.08 12.73
CA LEU A 133 -6.22 1.42 12.15
C LEU A 133 -7.54 2.05 12.62
N SER A 134 -7.51 2.65 13.81
CA SER A 134 -8.69 3.29 14.41
C SER A 134 -9.11 4.55 13.65
N GLU A 135 -10.35 4.99 13.85
CA GLU A 135 -10.87 6.25 13.29
C GLU A 135 -9.93 7.44 13.59
N GLY A 136 -9.48 7.57 14.84
CA GLY A 136 -8.56 8.64 15.22
C GLY A 136 -7.18 8.53 14.57
N ALA A 137 -6.71 7.31 14.27
CA ALA A 137 -5.48 7.11 13.52
C ALA A 137 -5.66 7.51 12.06
N ILE A 138 -6.78 7.15 11.42
CA ILE A 138 -7.11 7.55 10.05
C ILE A 138 -7.19 9.05 9.93
N ASP A 139 -7.91 9.72 10.83
CA ASP A 139 -8.05 11.17 10.84
C ASP A 139 -6.68 11.85 10.99
N ALA A 140 -5.87 11.40 11.96
CA ALA A 140 -4.54 11.96 12.19
C ALA A 140 -3.59 11.77 10.98
N LEU A 141 -3.66 10.63 10.30
CA LEU A 141 -2.86 10.36 9.10
C LEU A 141 -3.25 11.26 7.94
N VAL A 142 -4.54 11.37 7.67
CA VAL A 142 -5.03 12.20 6.55
C VAL A 142 -4.79 13.68 6.82
N ASP A 143 -5.02 14.16 8.06
CA ASP A 143 -4.74 15.55 8.43
C ASP A 143 -3.25 15.86 8.30
N PHE A 144 -2.37 15.01 8.83
CA PHE A 144 -0.92 15.19 8.72
C PHE A 144 -0.45 15.24 7.25
N TRP A 145 -0.95 14.33 6.43
CA TRP A 145 -0.64 14.29 5.01
C TRP A 145 -1.12 15.56 4.28
N ALA A 146 -2.38 15.97 4.50
CA ALA A 146 -2.94 17.16 3.89
C ALA A 146 -2.16 18.44 4.28
N GLU A 147 -1.80 18.58 5.56
CA GLU A 147 -1.00 19.70 6.05
C GLU A 147 0.43 19.68 5.45
N GLY A 148 1.06 18.52 5.39
CA GLY A 148 2.42 18.34 4.86
C GLY A 148 2.52 18.70 3.39
N LEU A 149 1.61 18.24 2.57
CA LEU A 149 1.56 18.54 1.14
C LEU A 149 1.14 19.98 0.84
N GLY A 150 0.32 20.59 1.71
CA GLY A 150 -0.12 21.97 1.58
C GLY A 150 0.95 23.01 1.96
N ALA A 151 1.95 22.63 2.75
CA ALA A 151 2.99 23.54 3.24
C ALA A 151 4.03 23.96 2.19
N GLY A 152 3.94 23.49 0.95
CA GLY A 152 4.87 23.82 -0.14
C GLY A 152 6.31 23.39 0.12
N THR A 153 6.52 22.46 1.04
CA THR A 153 7.84 21.90 1.31
C THR A 153 8.31 21.10 0.11
N SER A 154 9.58 21.24 -0.23
CA SER A 154 10.24 20.45 -1.29
C SER A 154 10.46 18.99 -0.91
N ILE A 155 10.04 18.62 0.29
CA ILE A 155 10.12 17.25 0.80
C ILE A 155 8.71 16.69 0.74
N GLU A 156 8.43 15.94 -0.31
CA GLU A 156 7.22 15.14 -0.42
C GLU A 156 7.37 13.94 0.53
N GLY A 157 6.70 14.02 1.67
CA GLY A 157 6.63 12.90 2.60
C GLY A 157 5.71 11.82 2.02
N GLU A 158 6.18 10.61 1.93
CA GLU A 158 5.37 9.44 1.69
C GLU A 158 4.87 8.91 3.03
N LEU A 159 3.55 8.75 3.14
CA LEU A 159 2.92 7.96 4.18
C LEU A 159 2.64 6.59 3.57
N ALA A 160 3.49 5.62 3.89
CA ALA A 160 3.27 4.24 3.49
C ALA A 160 2.68 3.44 4.65
N SER A 161 1.67 2.65 4.37
CA SER A 161 1.08 1.74 5.34
C SER A 161 1.06 0.33 4.76
N ASP A 162 1.92 -0.52 5.27
CA ASP A 162 1.99 -1.91 4.89
C ASP A 162 1.27 -2.78 5.93
N GLY A 163 0.45 -3.70 5.46
CA GLY A 163 -0.15 -4.69 6.32
C GLY A 163 0.88 -5.72 6.78
N LEU A 164 1.05 -5.87 8.07
CA LEU A 164 1.77 -7.00 8.65
C LEU A 164 0.75 -8.06 9.08
N GLY A 165 0.76 -9.20 8.41
CA GLY A 165 -0.21 -10.25 8.65
C GLY A 165 0.31 -11.61 8.24
N GLY A 166 -0.61 -12.50 7.88
CA GLY A 166 -0.29 -13.81 7.36
C GLY A 166 0.55 -14.64 8.32
N VAL A 167 1.44 -15.43 7.78
CA VAL A 167 2.29 -16.38 8.52
C VAL A 167 3.16 -15.71 9.59
N ALA A 168 3.49 -14.43 9.46
CA ALA A 168 4.26 -13.70 10.46
C ALA A 168 3.53 -13.61 11.81
N ARG A 169 2.20 -13.59 11.82
CA ARG A 169 1.36 -13.57 13.03
C ARG A 169 1.24 -14.92 13.72
N ASP A 170 1.40 -15.99 12.96
CA ASP A 170 1.22 -17.37 13.47
C ASP A 170 2.40 -17.85 14.32
N VAL A 171 3.54 -17.14 14.24
CA VAL A 171 4.75 -17.43 15.01
C VAL A 171 4.66 -16.77 16.38
N ALA A 172 4.85 -17.53 17.46
CA ALA A 172 4.83 -16.98 18.81
C ALA A 172 5.97 -15.98 19.05
N GLU A 173 5.72 -14.92 19.82
CA GLU A 173 6.70 -13.85 20.09
C GLU A 173 8.03 -14.39 20.63
N ILE A 174 7.98 -15.46 21.45
CA ILE A 174 9.16 -16.06 22.07
C ILE A 174 10.03 -16.85 21.08
N GLU A 175 9.50 -17.17 19.90
CA GLU A 175 10.21 -18.00 18.91
C GLU A 175 11.19 -17.20 18.03
N SER A 176 11.16 -15.88 18.10
CA SER A 176 12.09 -15.04 17.35
C SER A 176 12.32 -13.68 18.03
N ALA A 177 13.33 -12.95 17.55
CA ALA A 177 13.63 -11.59 18.02
C ALA A 177 12.64 -10.51 17.53
N PHE A 178 11.69 -10.88 16.67
CA PHE A 178 10.68 -9.95 16.19
C PHE A 178 9.48 -9.92 17.13
N ALA A 179 9.28 -8.80 17.83
CA ALA A 179 8.30 -8.65 18.91
C ALA A 179 6.92 -8.10 18.48
N ASN A 180 6.81 -7.55 17.28
CA ASN A 180 5.59 -6.84 16.83
C ASN A 180 4.67 -7.74 15.97
N ARG A 181 4.43 -8.99 16.41
CA ARG A 181 3.67 -9.97 15.61
C ARG A 181 2.18 -9.72 15.57
N ASP A 182 1.64 -9.00 16.53
CA ASP A 182 0.26 -8.57 16.57
C ASP A 182 -0.01 -7.24 15.82
N THR A 183 1.03 -6.67 15.23
CA THR A 183 0.90 -5.51 14.35
C THR A 183 0.16 -5.89 13.08
N LEU A 184 -0.87 -5.12 12.74
CA LEU A 184 -1.57 -5.22 11.46
C LEU A 184 -1.16 -4.10 10.50
N TRP A 185 -0.73 -2.96 11.04
CA TRP A 185 -0.43 -1.76 10.29
C TRP A 185 0.94 -1.25 10.65
N TRP A 186 1.78 -1.19 9.66
CA TRP A 186 3.08 -0.53 9.74
C TRP A 186 3.00 0.78 8.98
N ILE A 187 3.07 1.89 9.71
CA ILE A 187 2.99 3.23 9.15
C ILE A 187 4.37 3.81 9.08
N ASN A 188 4.75 4.23 7.90
CA ASN A 188 6.04 4.79 7.61
C ASN A 188 5.86 6.22 7.07
N CYS A 189 6.49 7.20 7.71
CA CYS A 189 6.55 8.59 7.25
C CYS A 189 7.98 8.90 6.82
N ALA A 190 8.21 9.12 5.54
CA ALA A 190 9.51 9.39 4.95
C ALA A 190 9.60 10.79 4.33
#